data_4ec30c3b85665a12879c7a60c6309d78
#
_entry.id   4ec30c3b85665a12879c7a60c6309d78
#
_cell.length_a   1.000
_cell.length_b   1.000
_cell.length_c   1.000
_cell.angle_alpha   90.00
_cell.angle_beta   90.00
_cell.angle_gamma   90.00
#
_symmetry.space_group_name_H-M   'P 1'
#
loop_
_entity.id
_entity.type
_entity.pdbx_description
1 polymer ?
#
loop_
_entity_poly.entity_id
_entity_poly.type
_entity_poly.pdbx_seq_one_letter_code
_entity_poly.pdbx_strand_id
1 'polypeptide(L)'
;MDRRSFFKYSAGAMVGVSLLGRATDAFARDESSYSAVILGDTHYDAPDPEKYHAGYTDPNPTREANHRKEFVRNADMWDSRCPSLVRRAARLVGEDTRFVLQLGDLIQGDTATAAVHAAFLADAYELLKKEVSPNLKFITVAGNHDVRGNDDAVAAKAYKDYMTARLSKEMGKRMQDNNFLFPAGDDSYLVVDFNHPDMERIEQLLMESEGARHTFIVVHCPVFPYDSASYWWWFLFGSRDDKRAEERRHIRRLLAEREAIVLCGHTHKTELLDWYGDGGRITQMTMSSVWAKESQGTWSEKVSSPEGYGSQMLNGHPELGEPGPVQDLFNEYRPGVQRYSWADAAGSYKLLVSPKEVFVDFYAGDSELLSNRFQLR
;
A
#
# COMPACT_ATOMS: atom_id res chain seq x y z
N MET A 1 41.56 18.19 13.19
CA MET A 1 40.78 17.48 12.15
C MET A 1 41.48 17.70 10.84
N ASP A 2 41.97 16.62 10.25
CA ASP A 2 42.82 16.66 9.07
C ASP A 2 41.95 16.85 7.80
N ARG A 3 42.35 17.78 6.92
CA ARG A 3 41.69 18.10 5.65
C ARG A 3 41.56 16.90 4.68
N ARG A 4 42.26 15.80 4.94
CA ARG A 4 42.22 14.57 4.14
C ARG A 4 41.00 13.69 4.40
N SER A 5 40.30 13.86 5.51
CA SER A 5 39.10 13.08 5.84
C SER A 5 37.82 13.58 5.16
N PHE A 6 37.79 14.88 4.81
CA PHE A 6 36.61 15.48 4.18
C PHE A 6 36.38 15.03 2.73
N PHE A 7 37.47 14.74 1.98
CA PHE A 7 37.38 14.30 0.59
C PHE A 7 37.01 12.83 0.40
N LYS A 8 37.10 11.99 1.43
CA LYS A 8 36.71 10.58 1.32
C LYS A 8 35.20 10.37 1.38
N TYR A 9 34.46 11.25 2.01
CA TYR A 9 32.98 11.16 2.10
C TYR A 9 32.26 11.79 0.92
N SER A 10 32.87 12.79 0.25
CA SER A 10 32.28 13.42 -0.93
C SER A 10 32.39 12.59 -2.22
N ALA A 11 33.41 11.72 -2.31
CA ALA A 11 33.58 10.85 -3.49
C ALA A 11 32.59 9.67 -3.53
N GLY A 12 32.14 9.19 -2.36
CA GLY A 12 31.14 8.12 -2.29
C GLY A 12 29.72 8.54 -2.71
N ALA A 13 29.34 9.77 -2.37
CA ALA A 13 28.02 10.31 -2.73
C ALA A 13 27.88 10.60 -4.25
N MET A 14 28.96 11.05 -4.90
CA MET A 14 28.92 11.31 -6.35
C MET A 14 28.90 10.03 -7.20
N VAL A 15 29.49 8.93 -6.73
CA VAL A 15 29.46 7.65 -7.45
C VAL A 15 28.07 6.99 -7.35
N GLY A 16 27.37 7.19 -6.22
CA GLY A 16 26.00 6.68 -6.06
C GLY A 16 24.99 7.35 -7.00
N VAL A 17 25.06 8.67 -7.17
CA VAL A 17 24.15 9.42 -8.05
C VAL A 17 24.38 9.05 -9.54
N SER A 18 25.62 8.81 -9.97
CA SER A 18 25.89 8.43 -11.36
C SER A 18 25.49 6.99 -11.70
N LEU A 19 25.47 6.09 -10.71
CA LEU A 19 24.99 4.72 -10.90
C LEU A 19 23.46 4.64 -10.92
N LEU A 20 22.79 5.45 -10.11
CA LEU A 20 21.32 5.53 -10.10
C LEU A 20 20.76 6.11 -11.42
N GLY A 21 21.40 7.13 -11.99
CA GLY A 21 21.01 7.68 -13.28
C GLY A 21 21.18 6.67 -14.44
N ARG A 22 22.22 5.84 -14.41
CA ARG A 22 22.45 4.81 -15.45
C ARG A 22 21.49 3.63 -15.36
N ALA A 23 20.98 3.30 -14.17
CA ALA A 23 20.01 2.22 -14.02
C ALA A 23 18.62 2.61 -14.56
N THR A 24 18.20 3.88 -14.41
CA THR A 24 16.93 4.36 -15.00
C THR A 24 16.96 4.35 -16.53
N ASP A 25 18.09 4.69 -17.15
CA ASP A 25 18.25 4.65 -18.62
C ASP A 25 18.23 3.22 -19.18
N ALA A 26 18.61 2.20 -18.40
CA ALA A 26 18.60 0.82 -18.84
C ALA A 26 17.17 0.23 -18.87
N PHE A 27 16.28 0.66 -17.96
CA PHE A 27 14.89 0.20 -17.92
C PHE A 27 14.04 0.67 -19.11
N ALA A 28 14.37 1.82 -19.70
CA ALA A 28 13.61 2.42 -20.79
C ALA A 28 13.84 1.78 -22.18
N ARG A 29 14.73 0.78 -22.30
CA ARG A 29 15.17 0.26 -23.59
C ARG A 29 14.69 -1.15 -23.95
N ASP A 30 14.04 -1.84 -23.02
CA ASP A 30 13.47 -3.17 -23.26
C ASP A 30 11.94 -3.03 -23.44
N GLU A 31 11.41 -3.41 -24.61
CA GLU A 31 9.97 -3.34 -24.91
C GLU A 31 9.09 -4.12 -23.91
N SER A 32 9.68 -5.10 -23.21
CA SER A 32 9.02 -5.86 -22.15
C SER A 32 9.07 -5.19 -20.78
N SER A 33 9.80 -4.07 -20.63
CA SER A 33 9.91 -3.28 -19.41
C SER A 33 8.84 -2.18 -19.37
N TYR A 34 8.41 -1.82 -18.18
CA TYR A 34 7.44 -0.75 -17.96
C TYR A 34 7.54 -0.17 -16.55
N SER A 35 6.83 0.92 -16.32
CA SER A 35 6.65 1.48 -14.99
C SER A 35 5.16 1.60 -14.61
N ALA A 36 4.92 1.75 -13.32
CA ALA A 36 3.65 2.19 -12.77
C ALA A 36 3.89 3.22 -11.66
N VAL A 37 2.98 4.18 -11.51
CA VAL A 37 3.00 5.09 -10.35
C VAL A 37 2.12 4.49 -9.27
N ILE A 38 2.61 4.51 -8.02
CA ILE A 38 1.87 3.97 -6.88
C ILE A 38 1.64 5.06 -5.85
N LEU A 39 0.42 5.14 -5.36
CA LEU A 39 0.00 5.88 -4.20
C LEU A 39 -0.48 4.89 -3.13
N GLY A 40 -0.02 5.03 -1.90
CA GLY A 40 -0.55 4.32 -0.75
C GLY A 40 -1.83 4.97 -0.23
N ASP A 41 -2.05 4.86 1.04
CA ASP A 41 -3.18 5.44 1.77
C ASP A 41 -3.31 6.94 1.46
N THR A 42 -4.33 7.33 0.72
CA THR A 42 -4.54 8.73 0.33
C THR A 42 -5.48 9.47 1.28
N HIS A 43 -6.38 8.75 1.95
CA HIS A 43 -7.33 9.31 2.90
C HIS A 43 -7.88 10.67 2.43
N TYR A 44 -8.35 10.71 1.16
CA TYR A 44 -8.92 11.94 0.62
C TYR A 44 -9.98 12.48 1.57
N ASP A 45 -9.94 13.78 1.78
CA ASP A 45 -10.97 14.51 2.49
C ASP A 45 -11.12 15.93 1.89
N ALA A 46 -12.27 16.56 2.14
CA ALA A 46 -12.47 17.93 1.75
C ALA A 46 -11.82 18.87 2.76
N PRO A 47 -11.39 20.08 2.34
CA PRO A 47 -10.93 21.10 3.27
C PRO A 47 -11.98 21.49 4.35
N ASP A 48 -13.27 21.35 4.02
CA ASP A 48 -14.37 21.40 4.99
C ASP A 48 -14.73 19.98 5.42
N PRO A 49 -14.36 19.53 6.62
CA PRO A 49 -14.62 18.16 7.07
C PRO A 49 -16.12 17.86 7.22
N GLU A 50 -16.99 18.84 7.39
CA GLU A 50 -18.43 18.62 7.44
C GLU A 50 -19.04 18.23 6.07
N LYS A 51 -18.32 18.43 4.97
CA LYS A 51 -18.81 18.07 3.63
C LYS A 51 -19.23 16.60 3.53
N TYR A 52 -18.44 15.68 4.11
CA TYR A 52 -18.71 14.25 4.04
C TYR A 52 -19.07 13.63 5.39
N HIS A 53 -18.72 14.28 6.49
CA HIS A 53 -18.88 13.74 7.84
C HIS A 53 -20.06 14.32 8.60
N ALA A 54 -20.84 15.22 7.98
CA ALA A 54 -22.09 15.72 8.58
C ALA A 54 -23.05 14.56 8.90
N GLY A 55 -23.45 14.45 10.18
CA GLY A 55 -24.32 13.38 10.67
C GLY A 55 -23.63 12.04 10.91
N TYR A 56 -22.30 11.96 10.81
CA TYR A 56 -21.56 10.78 11.27
C TYR A 56 -21.68 10.63 12.78
N THR A 57 -21.96 9.42 13.23
CA THR A 57 -22.03 9.02 14.64
C THR A 57 -21.42 7.64 14.82
N ASP A 58 -20.85 7.38 15.99
CA ASP A 58 -20.37 6.07 16.38
C ASP A 58 -21.00 5.67 17.73
N PRO A 59 -21.48 4.43 17.91
CA PRO A 59 -21.99 3.95 19.19
C PRO A 59 -21.00 4.08 20.34
N ASN A 60 -19.68 4.11 20.05
CA ASN A 60 -18.63 4.33 21.02
C ASN A 60 -18.19 5.81 20.98
N PRO A 61 -18.51 6.64 22.01
CA PRO A 61 -18.17 8.06 21.99
C PRO A 61 -16.68 8.36 21.93
N THR A 62 -15.83 7.48 22.46
CA THR A 62 -14.37 7.63 22.39
C THR A 62 -13.89 7.41 20.96
N ARG A 63 -14.43 6.41 20.27
CA ARG A 63 -14.11 6.14 18.87
C ARG A 63 -14.61 7.28 17.99
N GLU A 64 -15.85 7.76 18.17
CA GLU A 64 -16.37 8.93 17.46
C GLU A 64 -15.45 10.15 17.62
N ALA A 65 -15.05 10.46 18.85
CA ALA A 65 -14.16 11.59 19.12
C ALA A 65 -12.79 11.44 18.45
N ASN A 66 -12.26 10.21 18.31
CA ASN A 66 -11.01 9.96 17.60
C ASN A 66 -11.18 10.11 16.09
N HIS A 67 -12.24 9.56 15.50
CA HIS A 67 -12.54 9.73 14.08
C HIS A 67 -12.73 11.20 13.71
N ARG A 68 -13.42 11.99 14.54
CA ARG A 68 -13.56 13.46 14.33
C ARG A 68 -12.21 14.19 14.31
N LYS A 69 -11.22 13.74 15.10
CA LYS A 69 -9.85 14.28 15.01
C LYS A 69 -9.16 13.86 13.71
N GLU A 70 -9.45 12.65 13.21
CA GLU A 70 -8.94 12.21 11.93
C GLU A 70 -9.50 13.03 10.77
N PHE A 71 -10.79 13.37 10.77
CA PHE A 71 -11.39 14.24 9.75
C PHE A 71 -10.68 15.59 9.67
N VAL A 72 -10.52 16.25 10.82
CA VAL A 72 -9.85 17.56 10.88
C VAL A 72 -8.40 17.45 10.38
N ARG A 73 -7.69 16.42 10.82
CA ARG A 73 -6.30 16.17 10.37
C ARG A 73 -6.22 15.93 8.87
N ASN A 74 -7.12 15.12 8.31
CA ASN A 74 -7.08 14.78 6.88
C ASN A 74 -7.52 15.96 6.03
N ALA A 75 -8.52 16.72 6.44
CA ALA A 75 -8.90 17.98 5.81
C ALA A 75 -7.72 18.96 5.75
N ASP A 76 -7.00 19.15 6.86
CA ASP A 76 -5.78 19.99 6.91
C ASP A 76 -4.68 19.48 5.96
N MET A 77 -4.45 18.15 5.92
CA MET A 77 -3.48 17.57 4.99
C MET A 77 -3.87 17.80 3.53
N TRP A 78 -5.15 17.66 3.20
CA TRP A 78 -5.63 17.87 1.83
C TRP A 78 -5.68 19.34 1.43
N ASP A 79 -5.85 20.25 2.38
CA ASP A 79 -5.72 21.69 2.12
C ASP A 79 -4.25 22.12 1.94
N SER A 80 -3.30 21.48 2.61
CA SER A 80 -1.90 21.90 2.67
C SER A 80 -0.93 21.06 1.83
N ARG A 81 -0.80 19.77 2.12
CA ARG A 81 0.29 18.91 1.61
C ARG A 81 -0.10 18.02 0.42
N CYS A 82 -1.29 17.45 0.45
CA CYS A 82 -1.71 16.50 -0.56
C CYS A 82 -1.74 17.06 -2.00
N PRO A 83 -2.06 18.35 -2.25
CA PRO A 83 -1.93 18.90 -3.60
C PRO A 83 -0.52 18.84 -4.16
N SER A 84 0.53 19.01 -3.35
CA SER A 84 1.92 18.87 -3.80
C SER A 84 2.31 17.41 -4.05
N LEU A 85 1.86 16.49 -3.19
CA LEU A 85 2.00 15.06 -3.39
C LEU A 85 1.37 14.61 -4.72
N VAL A 86 0.14 15.02 -5.01
CA VAL A 86 -0.57 14.68 -6.24
C VAL A 86 0.19 15.19 -7.47
N ARG A 87 0.65 16.46 -7.43
CA ARG A 87 1.51 17.01 -8.50
C ARG A 87 2.82 16.23 -8.64
N ARG A 88 3.41 15.78 -7.52
CA ARG A 88 4.64 14.98 -7.56
C ARG A 88 4.38 13.62 -8.21
N ALA A 89 3.33 12.92 -7.82
CA ALA A 89 2.92 11.65 -8.43
C ALA A 89 2.67 11.80 -9.94
N ALA A 90 1.99 12.85 -10.36
CA ALA A 90 1.75 13.15 -11.77
C ALA A 90 3.06 13.30 -12.57
N ARG A 91 4.11 13.90 -11.98
CA ARG A 91 5.43 14.03 -12.63
C ARG A 91 6.23 12.73 -12.70
N LEU A 92 5.84 11.67 -11.98
CA LEU A 92 6.43 10.35 -12.13
C LEU A 92 5.91 9.58 -13.34
N VAL A 93 4.78 10.01 -13.89
CA VAL A 93 4.21 9.43 -15.11
C VAL A 93 5.12 9.77 -16.28
N GLY A 94 5.62 8.72 -16.95
CA GLY A 94 6.47 8.80 -18.15
C GLY A 94 5.88 8.01 -19.29
N GLU A 95 6.58 7.96 -20.42
CA GLU A 95 6.15 7.23 -21.63
C GLU A 95 6.06 5.71 -21.38
N ASP A 96 6.86 5.20 -20.47
CA ASP A 96 6.91 3.81 -20.03
C ASP A 96 5.83 3.45 -19.00
N THR A 97 5.07 4.43 -18.50
CA THR A 97 4.06 4.20 -17.46
C THR A 97 2.79 3.60 -18.04
N ARG A 98 2.38 2.43 -17.56
CA ARG A 98 1.20 1.71 -18.07
C ARG A 98 -0.08 1.96 -17.27
N PHE A 99 0.04 2.22 -15.96
CA PHE A 99 -1.10 2.46 -15.07
C PHE A 99 -0.67 3.20 -13.80
N VAL A 100 -1.67 3.68 -13.08
CA VAL A 100 -1.51 4.20 -11.72
C VAL A 100 -2.25 3.26 -10.77
N LEU A 101 -1.62 2.91 -9.66
CA LEU A 101 -2.13 2.02 -8.64
C LEU A 101 -2.31 2.79 -7.33
N GLN A 102 -3.48 2.69 -6.71
CA GLN A 102 -3.77 3.23 -5.39
C GLN A 102 -4.11 2.06 -4.45
N LEU A 103 -3.40 1.98 -3.31
CA LEU A 103 -3.34 0.80 -2.46
C LEU A 103 -4.42 0.76 -1.35
N GLY A 104 -5.57 1.37 -1.59
CA GLY A 104 -6.67 1.40 -0.63
C GLY A 104 -6.62 2.59 0.32
N ASP A 105 -7.66 2.74 1.15
CA ASP A 105 -7.91 3.95 1.92
C ASP A 105 -7.87 5.19 1.00
N LEU A 106 -8.66 5.09 -0.08
CA LEU A 106 -8.84 6.16 -1.06
C LEU A 106 -9.45 7.39 -0.39
N ILE A 107 -10.46 7.16 0.46
CA ILE A 107 -11.16 8.17 1.24
C ILE A 107 -10.96 7.94 2.75
N GLN A 108 -11.28 8.94 3.56
CA GLN A 108 -11.31 8.79 5.02
C GLN A 108 -12.46 7.89 5.48
N GLY A 109 -13.54 7.78 4.72
CA GLY A 109 -14.73 7.04 5.14
C GLY A 109 -15.56 7.82 6.17
N ASP A 110 -16.15 7.11 7.14
CA ASP A 110 -16.92 7.69 8.26
C ASP A 110 -18.06 8.61 7.80
N THR A 111 -18.90 8.07 6.95
CA THR A 111 -20.02 8.81 6.35
C THR A 111 -21.36 8.41 6.95
N ALA A 112 -22.33 9.33 6.96
CA ALA A 112 -23.64 9.07 7.54
C ALA A 112 -24.55 8.23 6.63
N THR A 113 -24.39 8.28 5.30
CA THR A 113 -25.30 7.64 4.34
C THR A 113 -24.57 7.10 3.11
N ALA A 114 -25.16 6.10 2.45
CA ALA A 114 -24.64 5.56 1.18
C ALA A 114 -24.48 6.64 0.10
N ALA A 115 -25.36 7.61 0.02
CA ALA A 115 -25.31 8.67 -1.00
C ALA A 115 -24.09 9.59 -0.77
N VAL A 116 -23.83 9.98 0.47
CA VAL A 116 -22.65 10.77 0.84
C VAL A 116 -21.37 9.95 0.59
N HIS A 117 -21.38 8.67 0.96
CA HIS A 117 -20.25 7.76 0.75
C HIS A 117 -19.90 7.64 -0.74
N ALA A 118 -20.89 7.40 -1.59
CA ALA A 118 -20.69 7.31 -3.04
C ALA A 118 -20.18 8.64 -3.64
N ALA A 119 -20.67 9.79 -3.17
CA ALA A 119 -20.19 11.10 -3.60
C ALA A 119 -18.74 11.34 -3.17
N PHE A 120 -18.37 10.93 -1.96
CA PHE A 120 -17.02 11.02 -1.43
C PHE A 120 -16.03 10.19 -2.26
N LEU A 121 -16.37 8.92 -2.55
CA LEU A 121 -15.60 8.07 -3.45
C LEU A 121 -15.45 8.67 -4.86
N ALA A 122 -16.54 9.26 -5.38
CA ALA A 122 -16.52 9.88 -6.70
C ALA A 122 -15.56 11.07 -6.75
N ASP A 123 -15.61 11.96 -5.77
CA ASP A 123 -14.76 13.16 -5.72
C ASP A 123 -13.28 12.75 -5.60
N ALA A 124 -12.95 11.80 -4.73
CA ALA A 124 -11.59 11.29 -4.56
C ALA A 124 -11.06 10.63 -5.85
N TYR A 125 -11.85 9.70 -6.40
CA TYR A 125 -11.46 8.95 -7.59
C TYR A 125 -11.25 9.87 -8.80
N GLU A 126 -12.20 10.76 -9.08
CA GLU A 126 -12.13 11.66 -10.22
C GLU A 126 -10.99 12.68 -10.08
N LEU A 127 -10.73 13.17 -8.86
CA LEU A 127 -9.59 14.04 -8.59
C LEU A 127 -8.27 13.34 -8.95
N LEU A 128 -8.01 12.17 -8.35
CA LEU A 128 -6.75 11.45 -8.57
C LEU A 128 -6.61 10.97 -10.01
N LYS A 129 -7.70 10.46 -10.60
CA LYS A 129 -7.74 10.04 -12.01
C LYS A 129 -7.38 11.20 -12.94
N LYS A 130 -7.96 12.37 -12.72
CA LYS A 130 -7.72 13.56 -13.53
C LYS A 130 -6.31 14.10 -13.38
N GLU A 131 -5.83 14.21 -12.15
CA GLU A 131 -4.56 14.90 -11.86
C GLU A 131 -3.33 14.00 -12.08
N VAL A 132 -3.43 12.69 -11.79
CA VAL A 132 -2.27 11.78 -11.86
C VAL A 132 -2.29 10.92 -13.13
N SER A 133 -3.45 10.47 -13.58
CA SER A 133 -3.56 9.48 -14.65
C SER A 133 -4.63 9.76 -15.70
N PRO A 134 -4.73 10.96 -16.28
CA PRO A 134 -5.84 11.32 -17.17
C PRO A 134 -5.98 10.35 -18.35
N ASN A 135 -4.88 9.81 -18.86
CA ASN A 135 -4.83 8.94 -20.02
C ASN A 135 -4.41 7.49 -19.71
N LEU A 136 -4.17 7.16 -18.45
CA LEU A 136 -3.75 5.82 -18.00
C LEU A 136 -4.87 5.15 -17.21
N LYS A 137 -4.81 3.84 -17.06
CA LYS A 137 -5.68 3.12 -16.12
C LYS A 137 -5.38 3.58 -14.70
N PHE A 138 -6.44 3.86 -13.93
CA PHE A 138 -6.37 4.12 -12.50
C PHE A 138 -7.02 2.98 -11.76
N ILE A 139 -6.24 2.22 -11.02
CA ILE A 139 -6.65 0.99 -10.34
C ILE A 139 -6.54 1.24 -8.84
N THR A 140 -7.61 1.00 -8.11
CA THR A 140 -7.62 1.08 -6.65
C THR A 140 -8.09 -0.24 -6.05
N VAL A 141 -7.61 -0.54 -4.85
CA VAL A 141 -8.02 -1.67 -4.03
C VAL A 141 -8.83 -1.16 -2.83
N ALA A 142 -9.72 -1.98 -2.29
CA ALA A 142 -10.50 -1.61 -1.12
C ALA A 142 -9.62 -1.55 0.14
N GLY A 143 -9.61 -0.40 0.82
CA GLY A 143 -9.06 -0.23 2.16
C GLY A 143 -10.14 -0.32 3.24
N ASN A 144 -9.75 -0.30 4.51
CA ASN A 144 -10.71 -0.39 5.62
C ASN A 144 -11.50 0.92 5.81
N HIS A 145 -10.91 2.06 5.49
CA HIS A 145 -11.60 3.34 5.52
C HIS A 145 -12.62 3.48 4.37
N ASP A 146 -12.37 2.86 3.24
CA ASP A 146 -13.25 2.89 2.06
C ASP A 146 -14.61 2.21 2.29
N VAL A 147 -14.78 1.46 3.37
CA VAL A 147 -16.00 0.74 3.71
C VAL A 147 -16.56 1.11 5.09
N ARG A 148 -16.11 2.23 5.65
CA ARG A 148 -16.44 2.67 7.00
C ARG A 148 -17.49 3.79 6.99
N GLY A 149 -18.53 3.67 7.85
CA GLY A 149 -19.62 4.66 7.98
C GLY A 149 -20.42 4.45 9.26
N ASN A 150 -21.56 5.14 9.40
CA ASN A 150 -22.52 4.88 10.49
C ASN A 150 -23.01 3.41 10.46
N ASP A 151 -23.05 2.82 9.27
CA ASP A 151 -23.32 1.42 9.01
C ASP A 151 -22.29 0.95 7.96
N ASP A 152 -21.31 0.15 8.42
CA ASP A 152 -20.23 -0.33 7.58
C ASP A 152 -20.73 -1.23 6.42
N ALA A 153 -21.83 -1.96 6.61
CA ALA A 153 -22.40 -2.78 5.54
C ALA A 153 -23.00 -1.90 4.41
N VAL A 154 -23.60 -0.77 4.79
CA VAL A 154 -24.12 0.21 3.83
C VAL A 154 -22.97 0.92 3.11
N ALA A 155 -21.92 1.30 3.80
CA ALA A 155 -20.72 1.90 3.22
C ALA A 155 -20.00 0.91 2.27
N ALA A 156 -19.80 -0.35 2.71
CA ALA A 156 -19.20 -1.40 1.89
C ALA A 156 -19.99 -1.68 0.59
N LYS A 157 -21.33 -1.68 0.70
CA LYS A 157 -22.16 -1.80 -0.50
C LYS A 157 -22.02 -0.62 -1.44
N ALA A 158 -21.99 0.60 -0.92
CA ALA A 158 -21.80 1.81 -1.73
C ALA A 158 -20.43 1.81 -2.42
N TYR A 159 -19.36 1.41 -1.70
CA TYR A 159 -18.03 1.20 -2.28
C TYR A 159 -18.07 0.19 -3.42
N LYS A 160 -18.60 -1.00 -3.16
CA LYS A 160 -18.69 -2.08 -4.16
C LYS A 160 -19.41 -1.62 -5.42
N ASP A 161 -20.59 -1.02 -5.27
CA ASP A 161 -21.41 -0.57 -6.40
C ASP A 161 -20.66 0.49 -7.23
N TYR A 162 -20.02 1.46 -6.56
CA TYR A 162 -19.28 2.53 -7.24
C TYR A 162 -18.01 2.00 -7.91
N MET A 163 -17.14 1.30 -7.15
CA MET A 163 -15.82 0.89 -7.65
C MET A 163 -15.91 -0.21 -8.70
N THR A 164 -16.83 -1.17 -8.56
CA THR A 164 -17.03 -2.21 -9.61
C THR A 164 -17.37 -1.58 -10.95
N ALA A 165 -18.20 -0.53 -10.97
CA ALA A 165 -18.52 0.19 -12.21
C ALA A 165 -17.30 0.93 -12.78
N ARG A 166 -16.49 1.59 -11.93
CA ARG A 166 -15.28 2.32 -12.35
C ARG A 166 -14.20 1.36 -12.85
N LEU A 167 -13.90 0.32 -12.08
CA LEU A 167 -12.92 -0.70 -12.48
C LEU A 167 -13.35 -1.44 -13.75
N SER A 168 -14.65 -1.68 -13.95
CA SER A 168 -15.15 -2.24 -15.22
C SER A 168 -14.80 -1.38 -16.42
N LYS A 169 -14.90 -0.06 -16.27
CA LYS A 169 -14.51 0.90 -17.30
C LYS A 169 -13.01 0.90 -17.55
N GLU A 170 -12.19 0.93 -16.49
CA GLU A 170 -10.73 0.90 -16.59
C GLU A 170 -10.23 -0.41 -17.23
N MET A 171 -10.84 -1.54 -16.90
CA MET A 171 -10.47 -2.86 -17.43
C MET A 171 -11.06 -3.17 -18.79
N GLY A 172 -12.05 -2.38 -19.27
CA GLY A 172 -12.77 -2.68 -20.51
C GLY A 172 -13.57 -3.99 -20.47
N LYS A 173 -13.89 -4.49 -19.27
CA LYS A 173 -14.69 -5.71 -19.04
C LYS A 173 -15.53 -5.55 -17.78
N ARG A 174 -16.67 -6.25 -17.73
CA ARG A 174 -17.52 -6.23 -16.55
C ARG A 174 -16.83 -6.92 -15.37
N MET A 175 -16.65 -6.17 -14.28
CA MET A 175 -16.18 -6.71 -12.99
C MET A 175 -17.40 -7.20 -12.19
N GLN A 176 -17.21 -8.28 -11.43
CA GLN A 176 -18.26 -8.85 -10.58
C GLN A 176 -18.05 -8.51 -9.11
N ASP A 177 -16.78 -8.39 -8.71
CA ASP A 177 -16.35 -8.09 -7.35
C ASP A 177 -15.02 -7.30 -7.38
N ASN A 178 -14.47 -7.05 -6.20
CA ASN A 178 -13.21 -6.33 -6.03
C ASN A 178 -11.97 -7.27 -5.98
N ASN A 179 -12.17 -8.60 -6.13
CA ASN A 179 -11.09 -9.56 -6.29
C ASN A 179 -10.94 -9.88 -7.78
N PHE A 180 -9.87 -9.42 -8.41
CA PHE A 180 -9.69 -9.60 -9.85
C PHE A 180 -8.23 -9.65 -10.27
N LEU A 181 -8.02 -10.19 -11.46
CA LEU A 181 -6.72 -10.24 -12.12
C LEU A 181 -6.68 -9.26 -13.29
N PHE A 182 -5.57 -8.52 -13.42
CA PHE A 182 -5.27 -7.78 -14.64
C PHE A 182 -3.82 -8.00 -15.08
N PRO A 183 -3.56 -8.09 -16.39
CA PRO A 183 -2.23 -8.23 -16.93
C PRO A 183 -1.57 -6.88 -17.20
N ALA A 184 -0.23 -6.84 -17.09
CA ALA A 184 0.60 -5.76 -17.62
C ALA A 184 1.82 -6.36 -18.33
N GLY A 185 1.72 -6.52 -19.66
CA GLY A 185 2.67 -7.33 -20.44
C GLY A 185 2.57 -8.80 -20.02
N ASP A 186 3.70 -9.40 -19.69
CA ASP A 186 3.81 -10.80 -19.25
C ASP A 186 3.61 -10.95 -17.74
N ASP A 187 3.34 -9.88 -17.03
CA ASP A 187 3.15 -9.87 -15.58
C ASP A 187 1.68 -9.86 -15.20
N SER A 188 1.36 -10.44 -14.05
CA SER A 188 0.01 -10.53 -13.52
C SER A 188 -0.13 -9.78 -12.20
N TYR A 189 -1.20 -9.03 -12.07
CA TYR A 189 -1.58 -8.28 -10.86
C TYR A 189 -2.90 -8.82 -10.33
N LEU A 190 -2.83 -9.51 -9.20
CA LEU A 190 -3.98 -10.00 -8.45
C LEU A 190 -4.39 -8.95 -7.41
N VAL A 191 -5.52 -8.30 -7.63
CA VAL A 191 -6.14 -7.38 -6.66
C VAL A 191 -7.02 -8.17 -5.70
N VAL A 192 -6.81 -7.97 -4.40
CA VAL A 192 -7.54 -8.67 -3.32
C VAL A 192 -8.24 -7.66 -2.42
N ASP A 193 -9.55 -7.80 -2.28
CA ASP A 193 -10.33 -7.09 -1.28
C ASP A 193 -10.14 -7.76 0.09
N PHE A 194 -9.33 -7.15 0.95
CA PHE A 194 -9.04 -7.73 2.26
C PHE A 194 -10.25 -7.67 3.22
N ASN A 195 -11.21 -6.76 3.00
CA ASN A 195 -12.43 -6.69 3.81
C ASN A 195 -13.35 -7.89 3.57
N HIS A 196 -13.28 -8.45 2.35
CA HIS A 196 -14.06 -9.62 1.92
C HIS A 196 -13.16 -10.61 1.16
N PRO A 197 -12.11 -11.14 1.80
CA PRO A 197 -11.21 -12.06 1.14
C PRO A 197 -11.94 -13.41 0.91
N ASP A 198 -12.04 -13.78 -0.35
CA ASP A 198 -12.62 -15.02 -0.81
C ASP A 198 -11.49 -15.99 -1.20
N MET A 199 -11.26 -17.00 -0.37
CA MET A 199 -10.16 -17.94 -0.54
C MET A 199 -10.24 -18.70 -1.87
N GLU A 200 -11.43 -19.21 -2.23
CA GLU A 200 -11.63 -19.95 -3.48
C GLU A 200 -11.37 -19.07 -4.69
N ARG A 201 -11.83 -17.82 -4.63
CA ARG A 201 -11.61 -16.84 -5.69
C ARG A 201 -10.13 -16.45 -5.82
N ILE A 202 -9.43 -16.27 -4.72
CA ILE A 202 -7.99 -15.97 -4.72
C ILE A 202 -7.20 -17.12 -5.34
N GLU A 203 -7.49 -18.37 -4.97
CA GLU A 203 -6.86 -19.56 -5.56
C GLU A 203 -7.12 -19.65 -7.07
N GLN A 204 -8.37 -19.45 -7.49
CA GLN A 204 -8.72 -19.41 -8.91
C GLN A 204 -7.90 -18.36 -9.66
N LEU A 205 -7.84 -17.14 -9.15
CA LEU A 205 -7.08 -16.05 -9.78
C LEU A 205 -5.57 -16.32 -9.82
N LEU A 206 -5.03 -16.98 -8.78
CA LEU A 206 -3.65 -17.44 -8.78
C LEU A 206 -3.40 -18.53 -9.84
N MET A 207 -4.35 -19.44 -10.07
CA MET A 207 -4.26 -20.42 -11.17
C MET A 207 -4.35 -19.72 -12.54
N GLU A 208 -5.25 -18.75 -12.69
CA GLU A 208 -5.37 -17.94 -13.93
C GLU A 208 -4.06 -17.15 -14.23
N SER A 209 -3.25 -16.85 -13.23
CA SER A 209 -1.96 -16.15 -13.36
C SER A 209 -0.77 -17.09 -13.64
N GLU A 210 -0.99 -18.40 -13.78
CA GLU A 210 0.08 -19.36 -14.05
C GLU A 210 0.80 -19.03 -15.34
N GLY A 211 2.15 -19.07 -15.30
CA GLY A 211 3.01 -18.70 -16.42
C GLY A 211 3.31 -17.19 -16.50
N ALA A 212 2.75 -16.37 -15.62
CA ALA A 212 3.18 -14.97 -15.54
C ALA A 212 4.66 -14.86 -15.15
N ARG A 213 5.34 -13.90 -15.74
CA ARG A 213 6.76 -13.62 -15.48
C ARG A 213 6.98 -13.17 -14.02
N HIS A 214 6.15 -12.24 -13.55
CA HIS A 214 6.05 -11.82 -12.17
C HIS A 214 4.58 -11.86 -11.72
N THR A 215 4.35 -12.34 -10.50
CA THR A 215 3.02 -12.33 -9.86
C THR A 215 3.01 -11.27 -8.78
N PHE A 216 2.25 -10.20 -9.00
CA PHE A 216 2.00 -9.14 -8.03
C PHE A 216 0.69 -9.38 -7.31
N ILE A 217 0.71 -9.23 -6.00
CA ILE A 217 -0.50 -9.21 -5.16
C ILE A 217 -0.70 -7.78 -4.69
N VAL A 218 -1.85 -7.22 -5.02
CA VAL A 218 -2.24 -5.87 -4.64
C VAL A 218 -3.36 -5.99 -3.60
N VAL A 219 -3.06 -5.64 -2.38
CA VAL A 219 -3.98 -5.74 -1.26
C VAL A 219 -3.75 -4.56 -0.31
N HIS A 220 -4.78 -4.05 0.33
CA HIS A 220 -4.58 -2.92 1.23
C HIS A 220 -3.80 -3.32 2.49
N CYS A 221 -4.29 -4.31 3.22
CA CYS A 221 -3.60 -4.79 4.43
C CYS A 221 -2.43 -5.73 4.09
N PRO A 222 -1.32 -5.66 4.83
CA PRO A 222 -0.18 -6.56 4.67
C PRO A 222 -0.56 -8.05 4.75
N VAL A 223 0.22 -8.90 4.08
CA VAL A 223 0.13 -10.38 4.20
C VAL A 223 0.84 -10.86 5.46
N PHE A 224 1.87 -10.12 5.90
CA PHE A 224 2.61 -10.41 7.12
C PHE A 224 2.16 -9.50 8.26
N PRO A 225 2.14 -9.98 9.51
CA PRO A 225 1.88 -9.14 10.66
C PRO A 225 2.94 -8.02 10.77
N TYR A 226 2.52 -6.82 11.16
CA TYR A 226 3.35 -5.61 11.14
C TYR A 226 3.44 -4.91 12.50
N ASP A 227 2.44 -5.06 13.36
CA ASP A 227 2.41 -4.55 14.74
C ASP A 227 1.40 -5.32 15.62
N SER A 228 1.15 -4.85 16.81
CA SER A 228 0.22 -5.49 17.75
C SER A 228 -1.23 -5.51 17.27
N ALA A 229 -1.65 -4.59 16.39
CA ALA A 229 -2.98 -4.58 15.81
C ALA A 229 -3.23 -5.81 14.93
N SER A 230 -2.18 -6.40 14.35
CA SER A 230 -2.26 -7.63 13.57
C SER A 230 -2.86 -8.81 14.34
N TYR A 231 -2.71 -8.82 15.68
CA TYR A 231 -3.32 -9.84 16.52
C TYR A 231 -4.86 -9.84 16.45
N TRP A 232 -5.46 -8.72 16.08
CA TRP A 232 -6.90 -8.58 16.02
C TRP A 232 -7.47 -8.94 14.65
N TRP A 233 -6.72 -8.84 13.54
CA TRP A 233 -7.22 -9.11 12.18
C TRP A 233 -6.86 -8.06 11.10
N TRP A 234 -5.95 -7.14 11.45
CA TRP A 234 -5.57 -6.07 10.55
C TRP A 234 -4.47 -6.47 9.53
N PHE A 235 -4.43 -7.72 9.12
CA PHE A 235 -3.64 -8.21 7.99
C PHE A 235 -4.39 -9.33 7.26
N LEU A 236 -3.99 -9.68 6.05
CA LEU A 236 -4.76 -10.61 5.22
C LEU A 236 -5.00 -11.94 5.94
N PHE A 237 -6.27 -12.30 6.11
CA PHE A 237 -6.73 -13.41 6.94
C PHE A 237 -6.26 -13.35 8.41
N GLY A 238 -5.88 -12.17 8.88
CA GLY A 238 -5.56 -11.99 10.29
C GLY A 238 -6.80 -12.25 11.16
N SER A 239 -6.67 -13.13 12.14
CA SER A 239 -7.70 -13.44 13.13
C SER A 239 -7.12 -14.33 14.22
N ARG A 240 -7.75 -14.31 15.40
CA ARG A 240 -7.54 -15.30 16.45
C ARG A 240 -8.23 -16.64 16.15
N ASP A 241 -9.16 -16.66 15.19
CA ASP A 241 -9.87 -17.86 14.79
C ASP A 241 -8.91 -18.85 14.10
N ASP A 242 -8.89 -20.09 14.56
CA ASP A 242 -8.05 -21.16 14.01
C ASP A 242 -8.30 -21.37 12.51
N LYS A 243 -9.56 -21.26 12.07
CA LYS A 243 -9.89 -21.33 10.65
C LYS A 243 -9.16 -20.26 9.83
N ARG A 244 -9.17 -19.03 10.30
CA ARG A 244 -8.46 -17.92 9.64
C ARG A 244 -6.95 -18.12 9.69
N ALA A 245 -6.42 -18.70 10.75
CA ALA A 245 -5.01 -19.07 10.83
C ALA A 245 -4.61 -20.11 9.79
N GLU A 246 -5.46 -21.10 9.52
CA GLU A 246 -5.24 -22.09 8.45
C GLU A 246 -5.29 -21.43 7.07
N GLU A 247 -6.30 -20.61 6.79
CA GLU A 247 -6.44 -19.87 5.54
C GLU A 247 -5.21 -18.96 5.30
N ARG A 248 -4.74 -18.27 6.33
CA ARG A 248 -3.53 -17.44 6.28
C ARG A 248 -2.28 -18.24 5.92
N ARG A 249 -2.07 -19.40 6.54
CA ARG A 249 -0.93 -20.28 6.22
C ARG A 249 -1.04 -20.85 4.82
N HIS A 250 -2.25 -21.17 4.40
CA HIS A 250 -2.50 -21.68 3.06
C HIS A 250 -2.18 -20.62 2.00
N ILE A 251 -2.73 -19.41 2.12
CA ILE A 251 -2.44 -18.33 1.16
C ILE A 251 -0.95 -17.98 1.14
N ARG A 252 -0.29 -17.93 2.32
CA ARG A 252 1.15 -17.67 2.40
C ARG A 252 1.95 -18.69 1.58
N ARG A 253 1.61 -19.98 1.69
CA ARG A 253 2.25 -21.04 0.91
C ARG A 253 2.04 -20.85 -0.59
N LEU A 254 0.80 -20.59 -1.04
CA LEU A 254 0.51 -20.35 -2.45
C LEU A 254 1.28 -19.15 -3.01
N LEU A 255 1.43 -18.09 -2.23
CA LEU A 255 2.19 -16.91 -2.61
C LEU A 255 3.70 -17.19 -2.64
N ALA A 256 4.22 -17.97 -1.68
CA ALA A 256 5.62 -18.36 -1.63
C ALA A 256 6.01 -19.21 -2.84
N GLU A 257 5.20 -20.21 -3.20
CA GLU A 257 5.40 -21.07 -4.37
C GLU A 257 5.47 -20.28 -5.69
N ARG A 258 4.80 -19.13 -5.76
CA ARG A 258 4.81 -18.22 -6.92
C ARG A 258 5.86 -17.12 -6.83
N GLU A 259 6.64 -17.12 -5.76
CA GLU A 259 7.59 -16.04 -5.45
C GLU A 259 6.94 -14.65 -5.57
N ALA A 260 5.76 -14.49 -5.00
CA ALA A 260 4.92 -13.32 -5.18
C ALA A 260 5.53 -12.04 -4.62
N ILE A 261 5.23 -10.92 -5.30
CA ILE A 261 5.55 -9.56 -4.84
C ILE A 261 4.26 -8.94 -4.34
N VAL A 262 4.18 -8.64 -3.04
CA VAL A 262 3.03 -8.02 -2.40
C VAL A 262 3.22 -6.51 -2.34
N LEU A 263 2.25 -5.77 -2.87
CA LEU A 263 2.17 -4.31 -2.81
C LEU A 263 0.98 -3.95 -1.92
N CYS A 264 1.24 -3.30 -0.80
CA CYS A 264 0.19 -2.99 0.20
C CYS A 264 0.38 -1.62 0.85
N GLY A 265 -0.64 -1.16 1.58
CA GLY A 265 -0.70 0.09 2.32
C GLY A 265 -0.95 -0.12 3.81
N HIS A 266 -1.92 0.59 4.39
CA HIS A 266 -2.51 0.42 5.72
C HIS A 266 -1.64 0.84 6.91
N THR A 267 -0.34 0.57 6.91
CA THR A 267 0.52 0.80 8.09
C THR A 267 0.98 2.24 8.24
N HIS A 268 0.72 3.08 7.24
CA HIS A 268 1.20 4.47 7.14
C HIS A 268 2.72 4.59 7.27
N LYS A 269 3.44 3.59 6.77
CA LYS A 269 4.91 3.50 6.76
C LYS A 269 5.40 3.06 5.40
N THR A 270 6.67 3.32 5.11
CA THR A 270 7.37 2.69 4.00
C THR A 270 8.18 1.53 4.54
N GLU A 271 7.80 0.30 4.16
CA GLU A 271 8.36 -0.92 4.75
C GLU A 271 8.64 -1.97 3.66
N LEU A 272 9.78 -2.63 3.76
CA LEU A 272 10.16 -3.76 2.91
C LEU A 272 10.43 -4.98 3.78
N LEU A 273 9.86 -6.11 3.37
CA LEU A 273 10.07 -7.41 3.99
C LEU A 273 10.28 -8.48 2.92
N ASP A 274 11.39 -9.21 3.01
CA ASP A 274 11.60 -10.47 2.27
C ASP A 274 11.47 -11.64 3.24
N TRP A 275 10.63 -12.58 2.86
CA TRP A 275 10.38 -13.78 3.62
C TRP A 275 10.61 -15.03 2.78
N TYR A 276 11.30 -16.03 3.36
CA TYR A 276 11.56 -17.33 2.76
C TYR A 276 10.97 -18.42 3.66
N GLY A 277 10.15 -19.27 3.09
CA GLY A 277 9.49 -20.35 3.78
C GLY A 277 8.47 -21.02 2.87
N ASP A 278 7.87 -22.11 3.33
CA ASP A 278 6.85 -22.84 2.59
C ASP A 278 7.28 -23.28 1.17
N GLY A 279 8.60 -23.42 0.95
CA GLY A 279 9.17 -23.81 -0.33
C GLY A 279 9.47 -22.69 -1.32
N GLY A 280 9.30 -21.41 -0.93
CA GLY A 280 9.51 -20.27 -1.82
C GLY A 280 9.80 -18.96 -1.12
N ARG A 281 9.54 -17.85 -1.81
CA ARG A 281 9.80 -16.48 -1.36
C ARG A 281 8.57 -15.61 -1.51
N ILE A 282 8.38 -14.69 -0.57
CA ILE A 282 7.45 -13.56 -0.71
C ILE A 282 8.23 -12.27 -0.41
N THR A 283 8.12 -11.30 -1.31
CA THR A 283 8.61 -9.93 -1.07
C THR A 283 7.41 -9.03 -0.86
N GLN A 284 7.31 -8.38 0.31
CA GLN A 284 6.25 -7.43 0.62
C GLN A 284 6.80 -6.01 0.71
N MET A 285 6.17 -5.08 -0.01
CA MET A 285 6.43 -3.66 0.08
C MET A 285 5.18 -2.95 0.57
N THR A 286 5.28 -2.32 1.74
CA THR A 286 4.23 -1.48 2.30
C THR A 286 4.53 -0.02 1.97
N MET A 287 3.54 0.70 1.48
CA MET A 287 3.69 2.05 0.93
C MET A 287 2.63 2.98 1.50
N SER A 288 3.03 4.18 1.88
CA SER A 288 2.15 5.23 2.39
C SER A 288 2.39 6.54 1.65
N SER A 289 1.34 7.23 1.29
CA SER A 289 1.45 8.48 0.50
C SER A 289 1.17 9.72 1.32
N VAL A 290 0.19 9.72 2.19
CA VAL A 290 -0.19 10.91 2.97
C VAL A 290 0.58 10.95 4.29
N TRP A 291 1.16 12.11 4.61
CA TRP A 291 1.92 12.27 5.86
C TRP A 291 1.25 13.28 6.80
N ALA A 292 0.91 12.78 7.98
CA ALA A 292 0.29 13.57 9.04
C ALA A 292 1.29 14.50 9.75
N LYS A 293 2.58 14.14 9.73
CA LYS A 293 3.68 14.89 10.35
C LYS A 293 4.68 15.30 9.29
N GLU A 294 5.21 16.52 9.39
CA GLU A 294 6.20 17.03 8.45
C GLU A 294 7.45 16.13 8.35
N SER A 295 7.86 15.51 9.46
CA SER A 295 8.99 14.56 9.48
C SER A 295 8.79 13.34 8.57
N GLN A 296 7.55 12.95 8.30
CA GLN A 296 7.24 11.84 7.41
C GLN A 296 7.43 12.20 5.92
N GLY A 297 7.53 13.48 5.59
CA GLY A 297 7.90 13.97 4.26
C GLY A 297 9.40 13.81 3.93
N THR A 298 10.18 13.16 4.81
CA THR A 298 11.61 12.91 4.61
C THR A 298 11.94 11.44 4.87
N TRP A 299 12.91 10.90 4.12
CA TRP A 299 13.40 9.55 4.36
C TRP A 299 14.20 9.48 5.67
N SER A 300 13.79 8.62 6.59
CA SER A 300 14.51 8.34 7.83
C SER A 300 14.27 6.88 8.22
N GLU A 301 15.20 6.02 7.82
CA GLU A 301 15.15 4.59 8.16
C GLU A 301 15.23 4.39 9.67
N LYS A 302 14.34 3.59 10.21
CA LYS A 302 14.24 3.28 11.64
C LYS A 302 14.81 1.92 11.99
N VAL A 303 14.64 0.97 11.08
CA VAL A 303 15.15 -0.40 11.19
C VAL A 303 15.62 -0.83 9.81
N SER A 304 16.74 -1.55 9.76
CA SER A 304 17.35 -2.08 8.53
C SER A 304 18.01 -3.45 8.75
N SER A 305 17.39 -4.28 9.58
CA SER A 305 17.87 -5.65 9.77
C SER A 305 16.72 -6.63 10.02
N PRO A 306 16.88 -7.92 9.63
CA PRO A 306 15.88 -8.96 9.87
C PRO A 306 15.49 -9.11 11.35
N GLU A 307 16.44 -8.93 12.27
CA GLU A 307 16.23 -9.02 13.71
C GLU A 307 15.28 -7.93 14.22
N GLY A 308 15.20 -6.81 13.50
CA GLY A 308 14.28 -5.72 13.81
C GLY A 308 12.81 -6.04 13.52
N TYR A 309 12.53 -7.10 12.74
CA TYR A 309 11.16 -7.52 12.52
C TYR A 309 10.50 -7.94 13.81
N GLY A 310 9.43 -7.28 14.15
CA GLY A 310 8.72 -7.51 15.39
C GLY A 310 9.15 -6.68 16.59
N SER A 311 10.23 -5.91 16.50
CA SER A 311 10.73 -5.12 17.63
C SER A 311 9.79 -4.00 18.09
N GLN A 312 8.88 -3.56 17.22
CA GLN A 312 7.95 -2.45 17.50
C GLN A 312 6.59 -2.89 18.04
N MET A 313 6.33 -4.16 18.08
CA MET A 313 4.99 -4.72 18.18
C MET A 313 4.41 -4.66 19.57
N LEU A 314 5.27 -4.59 20.56
CA LEU A 314 4.86 -4.66 21.96
C LEU A 314 4.55 -3.29 22.58
N ASN A 315 4.83 -2.21 21.86
CA ASN A 315 4.83 -0.86 22.44
C ASN A 315 3.51 -0.09 22.21
N GLY A 316 2.53 -0.65 21.50
CA GLY A 316 1.41 0.16 20.99
C GLY A 316 0.06 -0.08 21.66
N HIS A 317 -0.19 -1.24 22.27
CA HIS A 317 -1.53 -1.63 22.72
C HIS A 317 -1.52 -2.32 24.10
N PRO A 318 -1.40 -1.55 25.18
CA PRO A 318 -1.44 -2.11 26.54
C PRO A 318 -2.77 -2.81 26.86
N GLU A 319 -3.85 -2.48 26.14
CA GLU A 319 -5.15 -3.13 26.25
C GLU A 319 -5.17 -4.59 25.75
N LEU A 320 -4.15 -5.04 25.03
CA LEU A 320 -4.03 -6.43 24.59
C LEU A 320 -3.66 -7.38 25.71
N GLY A 321 -3.31 -6.87 26.90
CA GLY A 321 -2.85 -7.67 28.00
C GLY A 321 -1.42 -8.18 27.81
N GLU A 322 -1.17 -9.44 28.12
CA GLU A 322 0.16 -10.00 28.00
C GLU A 322 0.65 -10.06 26.55
N PRO A 323 1.93 -9.75 26.30
CA PRO A 323 2.52 -9.74 24.96
C PRO A 323 2.60 -11.14 24.29
N GLY A 324 2.37 -12.22 25.04
CA GLY A 324 2.54 -13.60 24.58
C GLY A 324 1.86 -13.93 23.26
N PRO A 325 0.53 -13.73 23.10
CA PRO A 325 -0.16 -14.11 21.87
C PRO A 325 0.30 -13.33 20.63
N VAL A 326 0.66 -12.05 20.78
CA VAL A 326 1.23 -11.24 19.71
C VAL A 326 2.64 -11.73 19.38
N GLN A 327 3.43 -12.02 20.41
CA GLN A 327 4.77 -12.56 20.24
C GLN A 327 4.75 -13.91 19.52
N ASP A 328 3.80 -14.77 19.83
CA ASP A 328 3.65 -16.09 19.20
C ASP A 328 3.31 -15.93 17.70
N LEU A 329 2.44 -15.01 17.36
CA LEU A 329 2.13 -14.68 15.97
C LEU A 329 3.40 -14.28 15.19
N PHE A 330 4.25 -13.43 15.78
CA PHE A 330 5.48 -12.99 15.12
C PHE A 330 6.55 -14.09 15.09
N ASN A 331 6.60 -14.94 16.10
CA ASN A 331 7.52 -16.08 16.13
C ASN A 331 7.22 -17.09 15.02
N GLU A 332 5.97 -17.15 14.53
CA GLU A 332 5.61 -17.98 13.36
C GLU A 332 6.30 -17.48 12.07
N TYR A 333 6.45 -16.17 11.91
CA TYR A 333 6.96 -15.59 10.65
C TYR A 333 8.45 -15.23 10.70
N ARG A 334 8.96 -14.83 11.87
CA ARG A 334 10.34 -14.36 12.06
C ARG A 334 11.42 -15.27 11.50
N PRO A 335 11.35 -16.62 11.62
CA PRO A 335 12.39 -17.50 11.08
C PRO A 335 12.59 -17.39 9.57
N GLY A 336 11.56 -16.98 8.84
CA GLY A 336 11.63 -16.81 7.38
C GLY A 336 12.10 -15.43 6.92
N VAL A 337 12.17 -14.44 7.80
CA VAL A 337 12.55 -13.07 7.43
C VAL A 337 14.05 -13.00 7.10
N GLN A 338 14.37 -12.62 5.88
CA GLN A 338 15.75 -12.49 5.39
C GLN A 338 16.17 -11.04 5.22
N ARG A 339 15.22 -10.16 4.93
CA ARG A 339 15.44 -8.72 4.85
C ARG A 339 14.23 -8.00 5.45
N TYR A 340 14.52 -7.01 6.24
CA TYR A 340 13.49 -6.15 6.80
C TYR A 340 14.02 -4.74 6.98
N SER A 341 13.28 -3.78 6.50
CA SER A 341 13.53 -2.36 6.78
C SER A 341 12.23 -1.59 6.80
N TRP A 342 12.18 -0.54 7.60
CA TRP A 342 11.07 0.40 7.59
C TRP A 342 11.51 1.81 7.95
N ALA A 343 10.76 2.77 7.44
CA ALA A 343 10.87 4.19 7.75
C ALA A 343 9.49 4.78 8.03
N ASP A 344 9.42 5.69 9.00
CA ASP A 344 8.25 6.54 9.22
C ASP A 344 8.26 7.66 8.15
N ALA A 345 8.00 7.25 6.91
CA ALA A 345 8.07 8.13 5.73
C ALA A 345 6.92 7.81 4.78
N ALA A 346 6.40 8.85 4.14
CA ALA A 346 5.32 8.79 3.17
C ALA A 346 5.66 9.65 1.95
N GLY A 347 5.04 9.33 0.80
CA GLY A 347 5.29 10.06 -0.44
C GLY A 347 4.72 9.34 -1.66
N SER A 348 5.37 9.46 -2.79
CA SER A 348 5.00 8.80 -4.03
C SER A 348 6.03 7.77 -4.47
N TYR A 349 5.57 6.76 -5.20
CA TYR A 349 6.39 5.64 -5.61
C TYR A 349 6.31 5.41 -7.11
N LYS A 350 7.42 5.00 -7.71
CA LYS A 350 7.46 4.51 -9.09
C LYS A 350 7.94 3.05 -9.10
N LEU A 351 7.05 2.14 -9.47
CA LEU A 351 7.38 0.75 -9.72
C LEU A 351 8.05 0.65 -11.09
N LEU A 352 9.19 -0.01 -11.15
CA LEU A 352 9.96 -0.29 -12.35
C LEU A 352 10.04 -1.79 -12.54
N VAL A 353 9.52 -2.30 -13.64
CA VAL A 353 9.43 -3.73 -13.91
C VAL A 353 10.20 -4.06 -15.20
N SER A 354 11.11 -4.99 -15.09
CA SER A 354 11.83 -5.60 -16.22
C SER A 354 11.70 -7.12 -16.19
N PRO A 355 12.16 -7.85 -17.22
CA PRO A 355 12.13 -9.31 -17.21
C PRO A 355 12.87 -9.99 -16.06
N LYS A 356 13.86 -9.31 -15.48
CA LYS A 356 14.74 -9.90 -14.45
C LYS A 356 14.65 -9.22 -13.10
N GLU A 357 14.25 -7.97 -13.08
CA GLU A 357 14.36 -7.12 -11.90
C GLU A 357 13.08 -6.30 -11.71
N VAL A 358 12.73 -6.12 -10.47
CA VAL A 358 11.63 -5.25 -10.04
C VAL A 358 12.16 -4.31 -8.96
N PHE A 359 11.99 -3.01 -9.19
CA PHE A 359 12.36 -1.97 -8.22
C PHE A 359 11.18 -1.07 -7.89
N VAL A 360 11.23 -0.49 -6.72
CA VAL A 360 10.38 0.65 -6.33
C VAL A 360 11.27 1.83 -5.99
N ASP A 361 11.12 2.90 -6.75
CA ASP A 361 11.71 4.21 -6.43
C ASP A 361 10.75 4.98 -5.52
N PHE A 362 11.25 5.42 -4.38
CA PHE A 362 10.50 6.18 -3.40
C PHE A 362 10.96 7.64 -3.36
N TYR A 363 9.99 8.53 -3.35
CA TYR A 363 10.16 9.98 -3.26
C TYR A 363 9.39 10.48 -2.05
N ALA A 364 10.12 10.81 -0.98
CA ALA A 364 9.53 11.23 0.29
C ALA A 364 8.85 12.59 0.18
N GLY A 365 7.66 12.71 0.72
CA GLY A 365 6.85 13.91 0.64
C GLY A 365 6.58 14.31 -0.82
N ASP A 366 6.89 15.55 -1.13
CA ASP A 366 6.82 16.12 -2.48
C ASP A 366 8.20 16.32 -3.14
N SER A 367 9.25 15.65 -2.60
CA SER A 367 10.63 15.75 -3.09
C SER A 367 10.77 15.37 -4.56
N GLU A 368 11.51 16.18 -5.32
CA GLU A 368 11.94 15.87 -6.68
C GLU A 368 13.08 14.84 -6.71
N LEU A 369 13.78 14.67 -5.60
CA LEU A 369 14.94 13.81 -5.51
C LEU A 369 14.51 12.42 -5.04
N LEU A 370 15.08 11.40 -5.67
CA LEU A 370 14.94 10.01 -5.24
C LEU A 370 15.44 9.87 -3.79
N SER A 371 14.55 9.46 -2.90
CA SER A 371 14.86 9.29 -1.48
C SER A 371 15.42 7.91 -1.18
N ASN A 372 14.88 6.87 -1.83
CA ASN A 372 15.38 5.50 -1.73
C ASN A 372 14.94 4.66 -2.94
N ARG A 373 15.65 3.58 -3.20
CA ARG A 373 15.29 2.55 -4.19
C ARG A 373 15.28 1.18 -3.51
N PHE A 374 14.19 0.48 -3.66
CA PHE A 374 14.00 -0.87 -3.12
C PHE A 374 14.02 -1.88 -4.25
N GLN A 375 14.87 -2.88 -4.15
CA GLN A 375 14.85 -4.03 -5.05
C GLN A 375 13.87 -5.06 -4.48
N LEU A 376 12.87 -5.45 -5.29
CA LEU A 376 11.86 -6.45 -4.92
C LEU A 376 12.17 -7.81 -5.58
N ARG A 377 12.85 -7.76 -6.71
CA ARG A 377 13.29 -8.96 -7.45
C ARG A 377 14.68 -8.75 -8.03
#